data_016b0be68c534d2291de66423211079a
#
_entry.id   016b0be68c534d2291de66423211079a
#
_cell.length_a   1.000
_cell.length_b   1.000
_cell.length_c   1.000
_cell.angle_alpha   90.00
_cell.angle_beta   90.00
_cell.angle_gamma   90.00
#
_symmetry.space_group_name_H-M   'P 1'
#
loop_
_entity.id
_entity.type
_entity.pdbx_description
1 polymer ?
#
loop_
_entity_poly.entity_id
_entity_poly.type
_entity_poly.pdbx_seq_one_letter_code
_entity_poly.pdbx_strand_id
1 'polypeptide(L)'
;MSQKNETTILILALAITLGLLFTGFWLFNGVINRQKDQPIPPFTGSLEERISLGNKILVNADRNPNKEAGVTAFAKVDFPTAIAQLESSLKKKRNDPEAWIYFNNAKAAENNPLKIGVSVPIGGNLNIAKEILRGVAQAQDEVNNNGGINGMPLQVEIANDDNDPSIVKKIADKWVKNTKILAVVGHNTSDASLAGAPIYQQGNLVMISPTSNAKKLSGIGSYIFRTIPSISSEAEVLARYALKTNRLSKLAICADSQAKASQSFKEEFIAKFDNEGGEISQIACDFSEPNFNASAVISQAVSDGAEGLVLAASVDKIKRSLDIIIANKGRLSLMANSTLYTIDTLKFGQSEALGMVLAAPWHPEAIPDNPFPKNARKYWGGDVNWRSALAYDATQAIIAGLK
;
A
#
# COMPACT_ATOMS: atom_id res chain seq x y z
N MET A 1 14.59 51.96 -43.86
CA MET A 1 14.55 51.60 -42.43
C MET A 1 15.70 50.65 -42.14
N SER A 2 16.56 51.00 -41.20
CA SER A 2 17.87 50.34 -41.02
C SER A 2 17.74 48.92 -40.43
N GLN A 3 18.47 47.96 -41.01
CA GLN A 3 18.64 46.58 -40.53
C GLN A 3 18.88 46.42 -39.03
N LYS A 4 19.41 47.44 -38.36
CA LYS A 4 19.62 47.53 -36.91
C LYS A 4 18.30 47.50 -36.10
N ASN A 5 17.21 48.06 -36.63
CA ASN A 5 15.94 48.13 -35.93
C ASN A 5 15.18 46.76 -35.97
N GLU A 6 15.30 45.99 -37.04
CA GLU A 6 14.68 44.68 -37.16
C GLU A 6 15.30 43.65 -36.21
N THR A 7 16.64 43.65 -36.10
CA THR A 7 17.35 42.77 -35.16
C THR A 7 17.00 43.08 -33.73
N THR A 8 16.84 44.35 -33.37
CA THR A 8 16.46 44.76 -32.00
C THR A 8 15.01 44.33 -31.67
N ILE A 9 14.09 44.45 -32.63
CA ILE A 9 12.69 44.00 -32.47
C ILE A 9 12.62 42.49 -32.32
N LEU A 10 13.40 41.71 -33.09
CA LEU A 10 13.47 40.24 -33.00
C LEU A 10 14.02 39.77 -31.64
N ILE A 11 15.08 40.42 -31.13
CA ILE A 11 15.64 40.11 -29.80
C ILE A 11 14.63 40.41 -28.70
N LEU A 12 13.91 41.54 -28.79
CA LEU A 12 12.89 41.90 -27.81
C LEU A 12 11.72 40.94 -27.82
N ALA A 13 11.24 40.52 -29.01
CA ALA A 13 10.19 39.55 -29.16
C ALA A 13 10.60 38.18 -28.61
N LEU A 14 11.83 37.73 -28.86
CA LEU A 14 12.38 36.47 -28.32
C LEU A 14 12.47 36.52 -26.78
N ALA A 15 12.94 37.65 -26.22
CA ALA A 15 13.03 37.82 -24.77
C ALA A 15 11.64 37.81 -24.07
N ILE A 16 10.64 38.44 -24.68
CA ILE A 16 9.25 38.43 -24.20
C ILE A 16 8.67 37.02 -24.28
N THR A 17 8.89 36.30 -25.39
CA THR A 17 8.39 34.93 -25.58
C THR A 17 9.02 33.97 -24.55
N LEU A 18 10.33 34.06 -24.35
CA LEU A 18 11.04 33.27 -23.32
C LEU A 18 10.55 33.59 -21.90
N GLY A 19 10.32 34.89 -21.62
CA GLY A 19 9.75 35.33 -20.34
C GLY A 19 8.34 34.77 -20.08
N LEU A 20 7.48 34.78 -21.10
CA LEU A 20 6.13 34.21 -21.00
C LEU A 20 6.14 32.69 -20.87
N LEU A 21 7.04 31.98 -21.57
CA LEU A 21 7.22 30.54 -21.41
C LEU A 21 7.75 30.19 -20.04
N PHE A 22 8.70 30.95 -19.51
CA PHE A 22 9.26 30.71 -18.17
C PHE A 22 8.24 30.99 -17.06
N THR A 23 7.48 32.08 -17.16
CA THR A 23 6.41 32.40 -16.21
C THR A 23 5.25 31.41 -16.31
N GLY A 24 4.87 30.99 -17.53
CA GLY A 24 3.88 29.95 -17.75
C GLY A 24 4.30 28.61 -17.17
N PHE A 25 5.56 28.21 -17.37
CA PHE A 25 6.13 26.97 -16.80
C PHE A 25 6.20 27.04 -15.27
N TRP A 26 6.57 28.19 -14.69
CA TRP A 26 6.64 28.37 -13.24
C TRP A 26 5.25 28.39 -12.58
N LEU A 27 4.26 29.04 -13.19
CA LEU A 27 2.86 29.01 -12.76
C LEU A 27 2.26 27.62 -12.89
N PHE A 28 2.51 26.92 -13.99
CA PHE A 28 2.04 25.58 -14.25
C PHE A 28 2.62 24.58 -13.23
N ASN A 29 3.93 24.65 -12.96
CA ASN A 29 4.57 23.83 -11.92
C ASN A 29 4.10 24.22 -10.51
N GLY A 30 3.83 25.49 -10.24
CA GLY A 30 3.29 25.96 -8.97
C GLY A 30 1.85 25.45 -8.72
N VAL A 31 1.02 25.39 -9.76
CA VAL A 31 -0.34 24.84 -9.67
C VAL A 31 -0.31 23.32 -9.54
N ILE A 32 0.53 22.62 -10.31
CA ILE A 32 0.68 21.16 -10.21
C ILE A 32 1.22 20.75 -8.83
N ASN A 33 2.20 21.48 -8.29
CA ASN A 33 2.75 21.18 -6.98
C ASN A 33 1.77 21.48 -5.84
N ARG A 34 0.92 22.52 -5.97
CA ARG A 34 -0.13 22.80 -4.97
C ARG A 34 -1.26 21.76 -4.95
N GLN A 35 -1.55 21.09 -6.06
CA GLN A 35 -2.51 19.98 -6.08
C GLN A 35 -1.95 18.66 -5.53
N LYS A 36 -0.61 18.53 -5.36
CA LYS A 36 0.05 17.28 -4.94
C LYS A 36 0.13 17.06 -3.43
N ASP A 37 -0.09 18.06 -2.60
CA ASP A 37 0.21 18.00 -1.16
C ASP A 37 -0.97 18.36 -0.24
N GLN A 38 -2.20 18.31 -0.70
CA GLN A 38 -3.34 18.35 0.21
C GLN A 38 -3.44 16.98 0.89
N PRO A 39 -3.19 16.87 2.19
CA PRO A 39 -3.51 15.65 2.93
C PRO A 39 -4.99 15.34 2.67
N ILE A 40 -5.29 14.11 2.26
CA ILE A 40 -6.68 13.68 2.18
C ILE A 40 -7.26 13.91 3.58
N PRO A 41 -8.29 14.77 3.73
CA PRO A 41 -8.83 15.03 5.06
C PRO A 41 -9.28 13.70 5.66
N PRO A 42 -9.05 13.48 6.97
CA PRO A 42 -9.47 12.25 7.62
C PRO A 42 -10.96 12.05 7.37
N PHE A 43 -11.34 10.82 7.05
CA PHE A 43 -12.73 10.48 6.80
C PHE A 43 -13.53 10.66 8.11
N THR A 44 -14.38 11.67 8.15
CA THR A 44 -15.16 12.06 9.35
C THR A 44 -16.53 11.39 9.44
N GLY A 45 -16.89 10.53 8.47
CA GLY A 45 -18.18 9.88 8.38
C GLY A 45 -18.42 8.79 9.43
N SER A 46 -19.68 8.38 9.56
CA SER A 46 -20.10 7.27 10.43
C SER A 46 -19.45 5.94 10.01
N LEU A 47 -19.55 4.92 10.86
CA LEU A 47 -19.06 3.58 10.53
C LEU A 47 -19.74 3.01 9.27
N GLU A 48 -21.02 3.29 9.10
CA GLU A 48 -21.84 2.88 7.95
C GLU A 48 -21.32 3.50 6.64
N GLU A 49 -20.81 4.72 6.69
CA GLU A 49 -20.22 5.40 5.53
C GLU A 49 -18.87 4.85 5.13
N ARG A 50 -18.19 4.14 6.03
CA ARG A 50 -16.90 3.49 5.80
C ARG A 50 -16.99 2.11 5.17
N ILE A 51 -18.20 1.53 5.11
CA ILE A 51 -18.40 0.14 4.67
C ILE A 51 -19.32 0.11 3.46
N SER A 52 -18.98 -0.65 2.42
CA SER A 52 -19.78 -0.77 1.20
C SER A 52 -19.68 -2.15 0.57
N LEU A 53 -20.84 -2.67 0.17
CA LEU A 53 -20.94 -3.88 -0.68
C LEU A 53 -21.06 -3.53 -2.18
N GLY A 54 -21.14 -2.24 -2.53
CA GLY A 54 -21.38 -1.72 -3.88
C GLY A 54 -22.42 -0.59 -3.90
N ASN A 55 -22.98 -0.26 -2.75
CA ASN A 55 -24.04 0.75 -2.59
C ASN A 55 -23.50 2.17 -2.34
N LYS A 56 -22.18 2.34 -2.25
CA LYS A 56 -21.51 3.66 -2.18
C LYS A 56 -20.05 3.56 -2.65
N ILE A 57 -19.52 4.68 -3.15
CA ILE A 57 -18.13 4.79 -3.57
C ILE A 57 -17.28 5.16 -2.35
N LEU A 58 -16.25 4.35 -2.06
CA LEU A 58 -15.25 4.63 -1.02
C LEU A 58 -13.98 5.23 -1.62
N VAL A 59 -13.62 4.83 -2.85
CA VAL A 59 -12.42 5.31 -3.57
C VAL A 59 -12.78 6.47 -4.50
N ASN A 60 -12.84 7.68 -3.93
CA ASN A 60 -13.23 8.88 -4.68
C ASN A 60 -12.29 9.24 -5.83
N ALA A 61 -11.00 8.90 -5.75
CA ALA A 61 -10.01 9.16 -6.80
C ALA A 61 -10.30 8.44 -8.13
N ASP A 62 -11.11 7.38 -8.10
CA ASP A 62 -11.51 6.61 -9.28
C ASP A 62 -12.97 6.88 -9.69
N ARG A 63 -13.57 7.94 -9.16
CA ARG A 63 -14.96 8.34 -9.46
C ARG A 63 -15.11 8.71 -10.94
N ASN A 64 -16.19 8.24 -11.54
CA ASN A 64 -16.62 8.61 -12.90
C ASN A 64 -18.12 8.37 -13.06
N PRO A 65 -18.79 9.01 -14.05
CA PRO A 65 -20.24 8.95 -14.20
C PRO A 65 -20.82 7.52 -14.28
N ASN A 66 -20.13 6.59 -14.95
CA ASN A 66 -20.61 5.22 -15.06
C ASN A 66 -20.49 4.48 -13.71
N LYS A 67 -19.39 4.67 -12.96
CA LYS A 67 -19.25 4.10 -11.61
C LYS A 67 -20.34 4.65 -10.67
N GLU A 68 -20.61 5.94 -10.72
CA GLU A 68 -21.68 6.58 -9.92
C GLU A 68 -23.06 6.00 -10.25
N ALA A 69 -23.38 5.87 -11.54
CA ALA A 69 -24.64 5.28 -11.99
C ALA A 69 -24.76 3.81 -11.55
N GLY A 70 -23.68 3.02 -11.67
CA GLY A 70 -23.63 1.62 -11.25
C GLY A 70 -23.83 1.45 -9.76
N VAL A 71 -23.16 2.26 -8.93
CA VAL A 71 -23.31 2.25 -7.46
C VAL A 71 -24.71 2.70 -7.04
N THR A 72 -25.27 3.70 -7.73
CA THR A 72 -26.66 4.16 -7.48
C THR A 72 -27.69 3.08 -7.83
N ALA A 73 -27.49 2.36 -8.94
CA ALA A 73 -28.36 1.24 -9.32
C ALA A 73 -28.23 0.08 -8.31
N PHE A 74 -27.00 -0.24 -7.88
CA PHE A 74 -26.76 -1.26 -6.86
C PHE A 74 -27.50 -0.93 -5.55
N ALA A 75 -27.44 0.32 -5.10
CA ALA A 75 -28.13 0.79 -3.90
C ALA A 75 -29.67 0.67 -4.00
N LYS A 76 -30.21 0.69 -5.23
CA LYS A 76 -31.64 0.49 -5.53
C LYS A 76 -32.01 -0.97 -5.81
N VAL A 77 -31.04 -1.89 -5.65
CA VAL A 77 -31.24 -3.34 -5.96
C VAL A 77 -31.49 -3.59 -7.46
N ASP A 78 -31.17 -2.63 -8.33
CA ASP A 78 -31.22 -2.79 -9.80
C ASP A 78 -29.87 -3.34 -10.29
N PHE A 79 -29.67 -4.64 -10.09
CA PHE A 79 -28.40 -5.30 -10.43
C PHE A 79 -28.11 -5.36 -11.94
N PRO A 80 -29.08 -5.56 -12.85
CA PRO A 80 -28.81 -5.49 -14.28
C PRO A 80 -28.22 -4.14 -14.71
N THR A 81 -28.80 -3.02 -14.26
CA THR A 81 -28.27 -1.69 -14.54
C THR A 81 -26.90 -1.48 -13.86
N ALA A 82 -26.73 -1.94 -12.62
CA ALA A 82 -25.46 -1.86 -11.90
C ALA A 82 -24.33 -2.56 -12.67
N ILE A 83 -24.58 -3.78 -13.16
CA ILE A 83 -23.62 -4.57 -13.97
C ILE A 83 -23.24 -3.80 -15.23
N ALA A 84 -24.22 -3.34 -16.03
CA ALA A 84 -23.96 -2.64 -17.30
C ALA A 84 -23.15 -1.34 -17.10
N GLN A 85 -23.43 -0.57 -16.04
CA GLN A 85 -22.75 0.68 -15.76
C GLN A 85 -21.35 0.45 -15.19
N LEU A 86 -21.16 -0.52 -14.29
CA LEU A 86 -19.83 -0.86 -13.75
C LEU A 86 -18.93 -1.47 -14.83
N GLU A 87 -19.46 -2.31 -15.71
CA GLU A 87 -18.71 -2.79 -16.88
C GLU A 87 -18.25 -1.65 -17.79
N SER A 88 -19.14 -0.67 -18.05
CA SER A 88 -18.81 0.52 -18.82
C SER A 88 -17.74 1.39 -18.15
N SER A 89 -17.77 1.48 -16.82
CA SER A 89 -16.71 2.13 -16.02
C SER A 89 -15.37 1.43 -16.19
N LEU A 90 -15.34 0.10 -16.08
CA LEU A 90 -14.14 -0.72 -16.21
C LEU A 90 -13.54 -0.70 -17.62
N LYS A 91 -14.38 -0.61 -18.68
CA LYS A 91 -13.91 -0.40 -20.06
C LYS A 91 -13.13 0.92 -20.23
N LYS A 92 -13.51 1.97 -19.48
CA LYS A 92 -12.83 3.28 -19.49
C LYS A 92 -11.61 3.31 -18.57
N LYS A 93 -11.70 2.70 -17.39
CA LYS A 93 -10.65 2.65 -16.37
C LYS A 93 -10.56 1.26 -15.77
N ARG A 94 -9.85 0.38 -16.46
CA ARG A 94 -9.66 -1.02 -16.08
C ARG A 94 -9.00 -1.18 -14.70
N ASN A 95 -8.05 -0.31 -14.36
CA ASN A 95 -7.32 -0.31 -13.08
C ASN A 95 -8.12 0.39 -11.97
N ASP A 96 -9.35 -0.07 -11.72
CA ASP A 96 -10.23 0.35 -10.63
C ASP A 96 -10.69 -0.89 -9.83
N PRO A 97 -9.95 -1.30 -8.79
CA PRO A 97 -10.26 -2.52 -8.05
C PRO A 97 -11.59 -2.46 -7.29
N GLU A 98 -12.02 -1.29 -6.83
CA GLU A 98 -13.34 -1.13 -6.21
C GLU A 98 -14.46 -1.40 -7.23
N ALA A 99 -14.35 -0.87 -8.45
CA ALA A 99 -15.33 -1.12 -9.50
C ALA A 99 -15.38 -2.61 -9.89
N TRP A 100 -14.23 -3.31 -9.92
CA TRP A 100 -14.19 -4.77 -10.14
C TRP A 100 -14.93 -5.53 -9.04
N ILE A 101 -14.70 -5.20 -7.76
CA ILE A 101 -15.38 -5.83 -6.63
C ILE A 101 -16.89 -5.59 -6.74
N TYR A 102 -17.32 -4.36 -6.99
CA TYR A 102 -18.74 -4.02 -7.07
C TYR A 102 -19.43 -4.66 -8.29
N PHE A 103 -18.74 -4.76 -9.42
CA PHE A 103 -19.22 -5.48 -10.60
C PHE A 103 -19.48 -6.96 -10.28
N ASN A 104 -18.53 -7.63 -9.64
CA ASN A 104 -18.69 -9.02 -9.22
C ASN A 104 -19.76 -9.18 -8.14
N ASN A 105 -19.86 -8.25 -7.20
CA ASN A 105 -20.90 -8.26 -6.18
C ASN A 105 -22.31 -8.12 -6.80
N ALA A 106 -22.48 -7.28 -7.83
CA ALA A 106 -23.74 -7.14 -8.54
C ALA A 106 -24.11 -8.42 -9.29
N LYS A 107 -23.15 -9.06 -9.99
CA LYS A 107 -23.37 -10.34 -10.67
C LYS A 107 -23.74 -11.47 -9.70
N ALA A 108 -23.20 -11.44 -8.49
CA ALA A 108 -23.41 -12.46 -7.47
C ALA A 108 -24.72 -12.29 -6.68
N ALA A 109 -25.31 -11.10 -6.69
CA ALA A 109 -26.32 -10.68 -5.70
C ALA A 109 -27.54 -11.59 -5.58
N GLU A 110 -28.01 -12.16 -6.69
CA GLU A 110 -29.23 -12.99 -6.76
C GLU A 110 -28.94 -14.51 -6.62
N ASN A 111 -27.65 -14.90 -6.49
CA ASN A 111 -27.22 -16.29 -6.54
C ASN A 111 -26.77 -16.82 -5.15
N ASN A 112 -27.40 -16.37 -4.07
CA ASN A 112 -27.07 -16.77 -2.69
C ASN A 112 -25.57 -16.74 -2.37
N PRO A 113 -24.90 -15.57 -2.47
CA PRO A 113 -23.45 -15.47 -2.39
C PRO A 113 -22.90 -15.73 -1.00
N LEU A 114 -21.71 -16.35 -0.95
CA LEU A 114 -20.83 -16.30 0.21
C LEU A 114 -20.23 -14.91 0.34
N LYS A 115 -20.04 -14.42 1.56
CA LYS A 115 -19.56 -13.05 1.78
C LYS A 115 -18.32 -13.00 2.66
N ILE A 116 -17.32 -12.22 2.25
CA ILE A 116 -16.15 -11.91 3.07
C ILE A 116 -15.98 -10.39 3.21
N GLY A 117 -15.28 -9.95 4.26
CA GLY A 117 -14.86 -8.57 4.42
C GLY A 117 -13.46 -8.32 3.89
N VAL A 118 -13.18 -7.11 3.39
CA VAL A 118 -11.82 -6.60 3.18
C VAL A 118 -11.67 -5.24 3.83
N SER A 119 -10.68 -5.08 4.73
CA SER A 119 -10.44 -3.81 5.43
C SER A 119 -9.11 -3.21 4.99
N VAL A 120 -9.16 -1.97 4.49
CA VAL A 120 -8.05 -1.29 3.84
C VAL A 120 -7.99 0.22 4.17
N PRO A 121 -6.79 0.86 4.15
CA PRO A 121 -6.62 2.24 4.58
C PRO A 121 -6.89 3.25 3.45
N ILE A 122 -8.13 3.36 2.96
CA ILE A 122 -8.47 4.22 1.81
C ILE A 122 -8.14 5.69 2.10
N GLY A 123 -8.47 6.21 3.27
CA GLY A 123 -8.16 7.59 3.66
C GLY A 123 -6.74 7.75 4.22
N GLY A 124 -6.14 6.69 4.77
CA GLY A 124 -4.79 6.71 5.32
C GLY A 124 -3.70 6.59 4.25
N ASN A 125 -3.83 5.62 3.33
CA ASN A 125 -2.91 5.44 2.20
C ASN A 125 -3.61 4.76 1.01
N LEU A 126 -4.12 5.58 0.10
CA LEU A 126 -4.91 5.12 -1.03
C LEU A 126 -4.14 4.17 -1.97
N ASN A 127 -2.85 4.41 -2.22
CA ASN A 127 -2.06 3.56 -3.10
C ASN A 127 -1.96 2.14 -2.54
N ILE A 128 -1.67 2.01 -1.25
CA ILE A 128 -1.62 0.72 -0.55
C ILE A 128 -3.01 0.06 -0.53
N ALA A 129 -4.06 0.81 -0.22
CA ALA A 129 -5.42 0.29 -0.23
C ALA A 129 -5.78 -0.31 -1.59
N LYS A 130 -5.47 0.39 -2.69
CA LYS A 130 -5.72 -0.11 -4.05
C LYS A 130 -4.90 -1.35 -4.40
N GLU A 131 -3.66 -1.47 -3.91
CA GLU A 131 -2.87 -2.69 -4.11
C GLU A 131 -3.53 -3.90 -3.44
N ILE A 132 -3.98 -3.78 -2.21
CA ILE A 132 -4.67 -4.87 -1.51
C ILE A 132 -5.99 -5.22 -2.23
N LEU A 133 -6.80 -4.22 -2.57
CA LEU A 133 -8.05 -4.41 -3.29
C LEU A 133 -7.86 -5.09 -4.66
N ARG A 134 -6.74 -4.84 -5.38
CA ARG A 134 -6.43 -5.55 -6.65
C ARG A 134 -6.30 -7.05 -6.44
N GLY A 135 -5.57 -7.49 -5.43
CA GLY A 135 -5.44 -8.92 -5.12
C GLY A 135 -6.78 -9.58 -4.80
N VAL A 136 -7.58 -8.93 -3.94
CA VAL A 136 -8.92 -9.41 -3.57
C VAL A 136 -9.86 -9.44 -4.77
N ALA A 137 -9.91 -8.37 -5.56
CA ALA A 137 -10.78 -8.27 -6.75
C ALA A 137 -10.47 -9.34 -7.80
N GLN A 138 -9.18 -9.59 -8.05
CA GLN A 138 -8.74 -10.62 -8.98
C GLN A 138 -9.14 -12.02 -8.50
N ALA A 139 -8.90 -12.34 -7.23
CA ALA A 139 -9.28 -13.64 -6.66
C ALA A 139 -10.81 -13.84 -6.67
N GLN A 140 -11.58 -12.80 -6.37
CA GLN A 140 -13.04 -12.81 -6.45
C GLN A 140 -13.53 -13.05 -7.87
N ASP A 141 -13.00 -12.32 -8.86
CA ASP A 141 -13.41 -12.47 -10.25
C ASP A 141 -13.07 -13.86 -10.79
N GLU A 142 -11.87 -14.36 -10.51
CA GLU A 142 -11.42 -15.67 -10.93
C GLU A 142 -12.31 -16.79 -10.34
N VAL A 143 -12.63 -16.78 -9.05
CA VAL A 143 -13.48 -17.80 -8.44
C VAL A 143 -14.91 -17.73 -8.97
N ASN A 144 -15.46 -16.53 -9.15
CA ASN A 144 -16.83 -16.36 -9.65
C ASN A 144 -16.97 -16.82 -11.11
N ASN A 145 -15.98 -16.53 -11.96
CA ASN A 145 -15.97 -16.98 -13.35
C ASN A 145 -15.71 -18.51 -13.50
N ASN A 146 -15.16 -19.15 -12.45
CA ASN A 146 -14.93 -20.59 -12.40
C ASN A 146 -16.04 -21.38 -11.65
N GLY A 147 -17.24 -20.83 -11.56
CA GLY A 147 -18.40 -21.54 -10.96
C GLY A 147 -18.57 -21.32 -9.46
N GLY A 148 -17.81 -20.41 -8.85
CA GLY A 148 -17.92 -20.07 -7.43
C GLY A 148 -17.32 -21.11 -6.48
N ILE A 149 -17.71 -21.02 -5.23
CA ILE A 149 -17.32 -21.93 -4.14
C ILE A 149 -18.48 -22.89 -3.91
N ASN A 150 -18.33 -24.15 -4.27
CA ASN A 150 -19.42 -25.14 -4.22
C ASN A 150 -20.70 -24.64 -4.94
N GLY A 151 -20.55 -23.94 -6.08
CA GLY A 151 -21.66 -23.39 -6.86
C GLY A 151 -22.16 -22.01 -6.36
N MET A 152 -21.65 -21.49 -5.26
CA MET A 152 -22.02 -20.17 -4.72
C MET A 152 -20.98 -19.11 -5.08
N PRO A 153 -21.37 -17.97 -5.66
CA PRO A 153 -20.42 -16.90 -5.95
C PRO A 153 -19.96 -16.18 -4.68
N LEU A 154 -18.80 -15.54 -4.76
CA LEU A 154 -18.23 -14.76 -3.68
C LEU A 154 -18.57 -13.27 -3.82
N GLN A 155 -19.08 -12.65 -2.76
CA GLN A 155 -19.18 -11.21 -2.58
C GLN A 155 -18.13 -10.71 -1.59
N VAL A 156 -17.67 -9.47 -1.79
CA VAL A 156 -16.68 -8.80 -0.94
C VAL A 156 -17.25 -7.48 -0.42
N GLU A 157 -17.34 -7.35 0.90
CA GLU A 157 -17.68 -6.09 1.56
C GLU A 157 -16.41 -5.31 1.90
N ILE A 158 -16.25 -4.09 1.34
CA ILE A 158 -15.08 -3.24 1.55
C ILE A 158 -15.31 -2.36 2.77
N ALA A 159 -14.31 -2.25 3.65
CA ALA A 159 -14.27 -1.29 4.74
C ALA A 159 -13.02 -0.40 4.66
N ASN A 160 -13.20 0.89 4.93
CA ASN A 160 -12.12 1.86 5.08
C ASN A 160 -11.76 1.99 6.57
N ASP A 161 -10.62 1.45 6.97
CA ASP A 161 -10.11 1.51 8.35
C ASP A 161 -9.11 2.64 8.61
N ASP A 162 -8.62 3.32 7.57
CA ASP A 162 -7.60 4.39 7.64
C ASP A 162 -6.31 3.97 8.40
N ASN A 163 -6.07 2.67 8.63
CA ASN A 163 -5.08 2.14 9.58
C ASN A 163 -5.31 2.61 11.04
N ASP A 164 -6.47 3.14 11.37
CA ASP A 164 -6.80 3.63 12.72
C ASP A 164 -7.26 2.46 13.62
N PRO A 165 -6.52 2.13 14.69
CA PRO A 165 -6.88 1.04 15.60
C PRO A 165 -8.28 1.17 16.20
N SER A 166 -8.78 2.39 16.39
CA SER A 166 -10.12 2.62 16.96
C SER A 166 -11.23 2.32 15.95
N ILE A 167 -11.01 2.65 14.69
CA ILE A 167 -11.91 2.33 13.57
C ILE A 167 -11.91 0.83 13.30
N VAL A 168 -10.71 0.22 13.28
CA VAL A 168 -10.55 -1.23 13.13
C VAL A 168 -11.38 -2.01 14.15
N LYS A 169 -11.32 -1.62 15.43
CA LYS A 169 -12.13 -2.27 16.49
C LYS A 169 -13.63 -2.21 16.18
N LYS A 170 -14.11 -1.05 15.74
CA LYS A 170 -15.54 -0.88 15.39
C LYS A 170 -15.95 -1.73 14.18
N ILE A 171 -15.08 -1.82 13.16
CA ILE A 171 -15.30 -2.68 11.98
C ILE A 171 -15.32 -4.16 12.41
N ALA A 172 -14.34 -4.58 13.23
CA ALA A 172 -14.26 -5.95 13.73
C ALA A 172 -15.49 -6.34 14.55
N ASP A 173 -15.92 -5.49 15.48
CA ASP A 173 -17.14 -5.68 16.28
C ASP A 173 -18.40 -5.82 15.41
N LYS A 174 -18.50 -5.01 14.34
CA LYS A 174 -19.62 -5.08 13.40
C LYS A 174 -19.60 -6.38 12.62
N TRP A 175 -18.45 -6.78 12.10
CA TRP A 175 -18.33 -7.98 11.28
C TRP A 175 -18.49 -9.29 12.08
N VAL A 176 -17.97 -9.36 13.29
CA VAL A 176 -18.16 -10.51 14.18
C VAL A 176 -19.66 -10.75 14.51
N LYS A 177 -20.44 -9.65 14.63
CA LYS A 177 -21.90 -9.73 14.85
C LYS A 177 -22.69 -10.09 13.59
N ASN A 178 -22.08 -9.99 12.41
CA ASN A 178 -22.73 -10.28 11.14
C ASN A 178 -22.39 -11.69 10.68
N THR A 179 -23.23 -12.67 10.99
CA THR A 179 -23.03 -14.09 10.63
C THR A 179 -22.89 -14.36 9.12
N LYS A 180 -23.19 -13.37 8.26
CA LYS A 180 -23.00 -13.47 6.82
C LYS A 180 -21.55 -13.19 6.39
N ILE A 181 -20.73 -12.58 7.23
CA ILE A 181 -19.30 -12.38 6.97
C ILE A 181 -18.54 -13.60 7.45
N LEU A 182 -17.98 -14.37 6.54
CA LEU A 182 -17.37 -15.68 6.81
C LEU A 182 -15.89 -15.60 7.13
N ALA A 183 -15.20 -14.58 6.62
CA ALA A 183 -13.79 -14.31 6.86
C ALA A 183 -13.44 -12.85 6.50
N VAL A 184 -12.25 -12.40 6.92
CA VAL A 184 -11.75 -11.04 6.69
C VAL A 184 -10.35 -11.08 6.09
N VAL A 185 -10.14 -10.34 4.99
CA VAL A 185 -8.82 -9.97 4.48
C VAL A 185 -8.45 -8.61 5.06
N GLY A 186 -7.37 -8.51 5.80
CA GLY A 186 -6.95 -7.28 6.48
C GLY A 186 -6.30 -7.59 7.82
N HIS A 187 -5.83 -6.63 8.55
CA HIS A 187 -5.69 -5.20 8.21
C HIS A 187 -4.31 -4.91 7.62
N ASN A 188 -4.08 -3.68 7.15
CA ASN A 188 -2.83 -3.37 6.48
C ASN A 188 -1.64 -3.21 7.43
N THR A 189 -1.73 -2.36 8.47
CA THR A 189 -0.63 -2.19 9.42
C THR A 189 -0.70 -3.22 10.55
N SER A 190 0.45 -3.53 11.14
CA SER A 190 0.50 -4.43 12.29
C SER A 190 -0.25 -3.87 13.50
N ASP A 191 -0.25 -2.56 13.69
CA ASP A 191 -1.01 -1.90 14.77
C ASP A 191 -2.52 -2.06 14.56
N ALA A 192 -2.99 -1.88 13.33
CA ALA A 192 -4.39 -2.13 12.95
C ALA A 192 -4.78 -3.60 13.16
N SER A 193 -3.96 -4.54 12.67
CA SER A 193 -4.21 -5.98 12.84
C SER A 193 -4.21 -6.40 14.31
N LEU A 194 -3.26 -5.91 15.11
CA LEU A 194 -3.22 -6.18 16.56
C LEU A 194 -4.42 -5.62 17.31
N ALA A 195 -5.02 -4.53 16.82
CA ALA A 195 -6.24 -3.96 17.42
C ALA A 195 -7.49 -4.80 17.11
N GLY A 196 -7.60 -5.36 15.90
CA GLY A 196 -8.74 -6.18 15.46
C GLY A 196 -8.65 -7.64 15.88
N ALA A 197 -7.44 -8.21 15.90
CA ALA A 197 -7.21 -9.64 16.10
C ALA A 197 -7.87 -10.24 17.35
N PRO A 198 -7.84 -9.62 18.54
CA PRO A 198 -8.54 -10.15 19.72
C PRO A 198 -10.05 -10.27 19.51
N ILE A 199 -10.66 -9.31 18.81
CA ILE A 199 -12.11 -9.28 18.55
C ILE A 199 -12.48 -10.39 17.57
N TYR A 200 -11.74 -10.53 16.48
CA TYR A 200 -11.94 -11.63 15.52
C TYR A 200 -11.72 -13.01 16.16
N GLN A 201 -10.67 -13.14 16.99
CA GLN A 201 -10.39 -14.38 17.69
C GLN A 201 -11.53 -14.78 18.65
N GLN A 202 -12.04 -13.82 19.45
CA GLN A 202 -13.17 -14.07 20.36
C GLN A 202 -14.48 -14.36 19.62
N GLY A 203 -14.66 -13.73 18.45
CA GLY A 203 -15.84 -13.94 17.60
C GLY A 203 -15.77 -15.15 16.68
N ASN A 204 -14.69 -15.94 16.74
CA ASN A 204 -14.45 -17.08 15.85
C ASN A 204 -14.52 -16.70 14.35
N LEU A 205 -14.11 -15.50 14.01
CA LEU A 205 -14.07 -15.01 12.64
C LEU A 205 -12.64 -15.02 12.10
N VAL A 206 -12.39 -15.76 11.05
CA VAL A 206 -11.07 -15.84 10.43
C VAL A 206 -10.62 -14.47 9.92
N MET A 207 -9.44 -14.02 10.33
CA MET A 207 -8.74 -12.86 9.81
C MET A 207 -7.43 -13.29 9.16
N ILE A 208 -7.20 -12.92 7.90
CA ILE A 208 -5.93 -13.14 7.19
C ILE A 208 -5.36 -11.80 6.77
N SER A 209 -4.29 -11.35 7.42
CA SER A 209 -3.60 -10.13 7.01
C SER A 209 -2.59 -10.42 5.88
N PRO A 210 -2.67 -9.69 4.76
CA PRO A 210 -1.70 -9.83 3.68
C PRO A 210 -0.39 -9.06 3.90
N THR A 211 -0.34 -8.16 4.88
CA THR A 211 0.72 -7.15 4.97
C THR A 211 1.28 -6.93 6.38
N SER A 212 0.61 -7.43 7.42
CA SER A 212 1.03 -7.23 8.81
C SER A 212 2.03 -8.30 9.25
N ASN A 213 3.29 -7.93 9.45
CA ASN A 213 4.40 -8.85 9.68
C ASN A 213 5.01 -8.79 11.09
N ALA A 214 4.51 -7.92 12.01
CA ALA A 214 5.04 -7.81 13.36
C ALA A 214 5.00 -9.15 14.11
N LYS A 215 6.04 -9.43 14.88
CA LYS A 215 6.22 -10.68 15.64
C LYS A 215 5.05 -10.98 16.58
N LYS A 216 4.48 -9.93 17.19
CA LYS A 216 3.36 -10.03 18.16
C LYS A 216 2.06 -10.59 17.54
N LEU A 217 1.91 -10.63 16.23
CA LEU A 217 0.76 -11.26 15.56
C LEU A 217 0.81 -12.79 15.59
N SER A 218 2.00 -13.36 15.76
CA SER A 218 2.14 -14.82 15.86
C SER A 218 1.63 -15.32 17.20
N GLY A 219 0.79 -16.35 17.18
CA GLY A 219 0.30 -17.01 18.40
C GLY A 219 -0.87 -16.31 19.12
N ILE A 220 -1.52 -15.30 18.49
CA ILE A 220 -2.72 -14.68 19.06
C ILE A 220 -3.86 -15.67 19.20
N GLY A 221 -4.04 -16.56 18.21
CA GLY A 221 -5.09 -17.57 18.23
C GLY A 221 -5.27 -18.28 16.89
N SER A 222 -6.20 -19.25 16.88
CA SER A 222 -6.45 -20.15 15.75
C SER A 222 -7.26 -19.53 14.61
N TYR A 223 -7.76 -18.31 14.78
CA TYR A 223 -8.51 -17.58 13.74
C TYR A 223 -7.70 -16.43 13.11
N ILE A 224 -6.42 -16.24 13.55
CA ILE A 224 -5.59 -15.13 13.12
C ILE A 224 -4.41 -15.63 12.27
N PHE A 225 -4.39 -15.25 11.01
CA PHE A 225 -3.42 -15.70 10.03
C PHE A 225 -2.79 -14.53 9.28
N ARG A 226 -1.72 -14.81 8.53
CA ARG A 226 -1.10 -13.88 7.59
C ARG A 226 -0.49 -14.64 6.40
N THR A 227 -0.48 -14.02 5.22
CA THR A 227 0.22 -14.53 4.04
C THR A 227 1.63 -13.93 3.90
N ILE A 228 1.89 -12.79 4.55
CA ILE A 228 3.24 -12.22 4.58
C ILE A 228 4.18 -13.03 5.47
N PRO A 229 5.46 -13.27 5.06
CA PRO A 229 6.48 -13.86 5.92
C PRO A 229 6.69 -13.07 7.22
N SER A 230 7.31 -13.69 8.22
CA SER A 230 7.62 -13.00 9.46
C SER A 230 8.64 -11.89 9.24
N ILE A 231 8.56 -10.83 10.05
CA ILE A 231 9.51 -9.72 10.03
C ILE A 231 10.96 -10.21 10.28
N SER A 232 11.12 -11.29 11.04
CA SER A 232 12.44 -11.89 11.32
C SER A 232 13.10 -12.41 10.05
N SER A 233 12.33 -13.02 9.13
CA SER A 233 12.88 -13.50 7.85
C SER A 233 13.34 -12.34 6.96
N GLU A 234 12.56 -11.24 6.94
CA GLU A 234 12.90 -10.03 6.19
C GLU A 234 14.18 -9.38 6.73
N ALA A 235 14.27 -9.23 8.05
CA ALA A 235 15.42 -8.67 8.73
C ALA A 235 16.69 -9.53 8.53
N GLU A 236 16.57 -10.87 8.61
CA GLU A 236 17.67 -11.82 8.41
C GLU A 236 18.25 -11.73 6.99
N VAL A 237 17.37 -11.74 5.97
CA VAL A 237 17.83 -11.65 4.58
C VAL A 237 18.58 -10.34 4.34
N LEU A 238 18.08 -9.22 4.88
CA LEU A 238 18.72 -7.92 4.70
C LEU A 238 20.05 -7.81 5.48
N ALA A 239 20.12 -8.32 6.71
CA ALA A 239 21.35 -8.35 7.50
C ALA A 239 22.44 -9.20 6.81
N ARG A 240 22.06 -10.38 6.31
CA ARG A 240 22.98 -11.24 5.56
C ARG A 240 23.46 -10.58 4.26
N TYR A 241 22.58 -9.92 3.53
CA TYR A 241 22.95 -9.16 2.33
C TYR A 241 23.96 -8.06 2.66
N ALA A 242 23.72 -7.28 3.72
CA ALA A 242 24.62 -6.23 4.16
C ALA A 242 26.04 -6.75 4.43
N LEU A 243 26.17 -7.80 5.23
CA LEU A 243 27.48 -8.36 5.63
C LEU A 243 28.16 -9.14 4.52
N LYS A 244 27.44 -10.04 3.84
CA LYS A 244 28.08 -11.03 2.94
C LYS A 244 28.16 -10.57 1.49
N THR A 245 27.19 -9.79 1.04
CA THR A 245 27.14 -9.32 -0.35
C THR A 245 27.75 -7.93 -0.48
N ASN A 246 27.28 -6.98 0.33
CA ASN A 246 27.77 -5.60 0.32
C ASN A 246 29.02 -5.37 1.18
N ARG A 247 29.37 -6.33 2.03
CA ARG A 247 30.55 -6.30 2.93
C ARG A 247 30.56 -5.06 3.85
N LEU A 248 29.38 -4.63 4.29
CA LEU A 248 29.24 -3.52 5.22
C LEU A 248 29.35 -4.03 6.64
N SER A 249 30.25 -3.47 7.42
CA SER A 249 30.54 -3.87 8.78
C SER A 249 29.89 -2.99 9.83
N LYS A 250 29.64 -1.71 9.51
CA LYS A 250 29.00 -0.76 10.42
C LYS A 250 27.81 -0.07 9.75
N LEU A 251 26.62 -0.18 10.38
CA LEU A 251 25.37 0.35 9.84
C LEU A 251 24.66 1.24 10.84
N ALA A 252 24.07 2.34 10.34
CA ALA A 252 23.06 3.08 11.08
C ALA A 252 21.66 2.52 10.77
N ILE A 253 20.71 2.69 11.70
CA ILE A 253 19.33 2.27 11.51
C ILE A 253 18.35 3.36 11.93
N CYS A 254 17.41 3.69 11.05
CA CYS A 254 16.29 4.58 11.32
C CYS A 254 15.01 3.76 11.48
N ALA A 255 14.22 4.05 12.52
CA ALA A 255 12.97 3.35 12.79
C ALA A 255 11.88 4.31 13.26
N ASP A 256 10.64 3.88 13.23
CA ASP A 256 9.49 4.57 13.82
C ASP A 256 9.15 3.92 15.17
N SER A 257 9.45 4.62 16.28
CA SER A 257 9.18 4.12 17.64
C SER A 257 7.70 3.96 17.95
N GLN A 258 6.81 4.52 17.15
CA GLN A 258 5.37 4.45 17.32
C GLN A 258 4.73 3.27 16.58
N ALA A 259 5.44 2.63 15.63
CA ALA A 259 4.91 1.56 14.79
C ALA A 259 5.47 0.18 15.15
N LYS A 260 4.60 -0.78 15.47
CA LYS A 260 4.99 -2.12 15.93
C LYS A 260 5.81 -2.91 14.91
N ALA A 261 5.50 -2.78 13.62
CA ALA A 261 6.26 -3.43 12.56
C ALA A 261 7.69 -2.86 12.46
N SER A 262 7.82 -1.53 12.48
CA SER A 262 9.12 -0.84 12.44
C SER A 262 10.02 -1.22 13.61
N GLN A 263 9.46 -1.22 14.82
CA GLN A 263 10.14 -1.67 16.04
C GLN A 263 10.60 -3.13 15.93
N SER A 264 9.68 -4.02 15.56
CA SER A 264 10.00 -5.45 15.40
C SER A 264 11.10 -5.67 14.35
N PHE A 265 11.06 -4.91 13.23
CA PHE A 265 12.11 -5.01 12.22
C PHE A 265 13.46 -4.56 12.76
N LYS A 266 13.50 -3.40 13.44
CA LYS A 266 14.74 -2.86 14.05
C LYS A 266 15.34 -3.87 15.01
N GLU A 267 14.55 -4.42 15.93
CA GLU A 267 14.99 -5.38 16.95
C GLU A 267 15.56 -6.65 16.29
N GLU A 268 14.84 -7.24 15.32
CA GLU A 268 15.28 -8.46 14.64
C GLU A 268 16.51 -8.20 13.76
N PHE A 269 16.56 -7.05 13.07
CA PHE A 269 17.73 -6.71 12.23
C PHE A 269 18.99 -6.55 13.08
N ILE A 270 18.93 -5.77 14.18
CA ILE A 270 20.04 -5.59 15.11
C ILE A 270 20.53 -6.95 15.61
N ALA A 271 19.63 -7.78 16.14
CA ALA A 271 19.99 -9.08 16.67
C ALA A 271 20.66 -9.99 15.62
N LYS A 272 20.20 -9.99 14.36
CA LYS A 272 20.79 -10.80 13.29
C LYS A 272 22.13 -10.24 12.82
N PHE A 273 22.24 -8.91 12.69
CA PHE A 273 23.44 -8.24 12.21
C PHE A 273 24.59 -8.36 13.22
N ASP A 274 24.33 -8.10 14.51
CA ASP A 274 25.32 -8.24 15.59
C ASP A 274 25.79 -9.69 15.77
N ASN A 275 24.85 -10.66 15.71
CA ASN A 275 25.21 -12.09 15.83
C ASN A 275 26.11 -12.60 14.69
N GLU A 276 26.09 -11.94 13.54
CA GLU A 276 26.98 -12.28 12.41
C GLU A 276 28.22 -11.37 12.35
N GLY A 277 28.50 -10.55 13.38
CA GLY A 277 29.71 -9.73 13.54
C GLY A 277 29.61 -8.32 12.97
N GLY A 278 28.42 -7.81 12.66
CA GLY A 278 28.21 -6.42 12.28
C GLY A 278 28.16 -5.49 13.49
N GLU A 279 28.34 -4.19 13.29
CA GLU A 279 28.26 -3.13 14.31
C GLU A 279 27.12 -2.17 13.97
N ILE A 280 26.28 -1.85 14.95
CA ILE A 280 25.24 -0.83 14.81
C ILE A 280 25.72 0.50 15.38
N SER A 281 25.72 1.51 14.53
CA SER A 281 25.99 2.91 14.88
C SER A 281 25.03 3.39 15.98
N GLN A 282 25.56 4.13 16.95
CA GLN A 282 24.80 4.62 18.11
C GLN A 282 24.05 5.92 17.83
N ILE A 283 23.94 6.34 16.57
CA ILE A 283 23.16 7.55 16.23
C ILE A 283 21.68 7.39 16.58
N ALA A 284 21.09 8.48 17.04
CA ALA A 284 19.65 8.53 17.23
C ALA A 284 18.94 8.80 15.89
N CYS A 285 18.12 7.87 15.46
CA CYS A 285 17.26 8.07 14.29
C CYS A 285 15.87 7.45 14.51
N ASP A 286 14.93 8.30 14.89
CA ASP A 286 13.53 7.94 15.08
C ASP A 286 12.63 8.78 14.15
N PHE A 287 11.93 8.10 13.25
CA PHE A 287 10.98 8.76 12.34
C PHE A 287 9.79 9.42 13.06
N SER A 288 9.50 9.09 14.31
CA SER A 288 8.41 9.69 15.07
C SER A 288 8.78 11.01 15.73
N GLU A 289 10.08 11.33 15.86
CA GLU A 289 10.54 12.55 16.51
C GLU A 289 9.96 13.83 15.87
N PRO A 290 9.38 14.76 16.65
CA PRO A 290 8.79 15.99 16.09
C PRO A 290 9.77 16.81 15.27
N ASN A 291 11.03 16.93 15.71
CA ASN A 291 12.09 17.71 15.07
C ASN A 291 13.01 16.85 14.19
N PHE A 292 12.47 15.80 13.57
CA PHE A 292 13.22 14.93 12.69
C PHE A 292 13.91 15.71 11.57
N ASN A 293 15.24 15.52 11.42
CA ASN A 293 16.06 16.18 10.42
C ASN A 293 16.92 15.17 9.66
N ALA A 294 16.51 14.86 8.45
CA ALA A 294 17.18 13.88 7.59
C ALA A 294 18.66 14.21 7.33
N SER A 295 18.98 15.50 7.04
CA SER A 295 20.36 15.90 6.77
C SER A 295 21.26 15.77 7.99
N ALA A 296 20.75 16.07 9.18
CA ALA A 296 21.49 15.87 10.43
C ALA A 296 21.77 14.40 10.70
N VAL A 297 20.76 13.52 10.52
CA VAL A 297 20.89 12.07 10.66
C VAL A 297 21.99 11.53 9.74
N ILE A 298 21.96 11.88 8.46
CA ILE A 298 22.98 11.42 7.50
C ILE A 298 24.38 11.92 7.89
N SER A 299 24.51 13.18 8.30
CA SER A 299 25.79 13.73 8.70
C SER A 299 26.35 13.05 9.95
N GLN A 300 25.52 12.75 10.93
CA GLN A 300 25.90 12.01 12.13
C GLN A 300 26.32 10.57 11.79
N ALA A 301 25.55 9.87 10.93
CA ALA A 301 25.88 8.51 10.52
C ALA A 301 27.25 8.43 9.82
N VAL A 302 27.51 9.33 8.89
CA VAL A 302 28.81 9.45 8.21
C VAL A 302 29.94 9.75 9.20
N SER A 303 29.72 10.69 10.13
CA SER A 303 30.73 11.07 11.15
C SER A 303 31.04 9.94 12.13
N ASP A 304 30.06 9.05 12.42
CA ASP A 304 30.23 7.87 13.26
C ASP A 304 30.86 6.70 12.50
N GLY A 305 31.16 6.88 11.21
CA GLY A 305 31.78 5.86 10.38
C GLY A 305 30.83 4.78 9.87
N ALA A 306 29.53 5.03 9.83
CA ALA A 306 28.59 4.11 9.21
C ALA A 306 28.83 4.03 7.70
N GLU A 307 28.82 2.82 7.15
CA GLU A 307 29.00 2.51 5.72
C GLU A 307 27.66 2.44 4.98
N GLY A 308 26.58 2.21 5.74
CA GLY A 308 25.24 2.15 5.21
C GLY A 308 24.18 2.54 6.23
N LEU A 309 22.95 2.70 5.74
CA LEU A 309 21.80 3.07 6.54
C LEU A 309 20.60 2.18 6.21
N VAL A 310 20.02 1.60 7.23
CA VAL A 310 18.83 0.75 7.16
C VAL A 310 17.60 1.56 7.54
N LEU A 311 16.60 1.60 6.67
CA LEU A 311 15.33 2.28 6.88
C LEU A 311 14.26 1.27 7.27
N ALA A 312 14.01 1.13 8.57
CA ALA A 312 12.89 0.37 9.13
C ALA A 312 11.61 1.23 9.05
N ALA A 313 11.14 1.48 7.84
CA ALA A 313 10.04 2.39 7.58
C ALA A 313 8.70 1.85 8.10
N SER A 314 7.81 2.75 8.55
CA SER A 314 6.38 2.52 8.72
C SER A 314 5.60 3.19 7.59
N VAL A 315 4.35 2.74 7.37
CA VAL A 315 3.49 3.33 6.32
C VAL A 315 3.26 4.82 6.54
N ASP A 316 3.08 5.24 7.80
CA ASP A 316 2.80 6.63 8.15
C ASP A 316 4.03 7.54 8.07
N LYS A 317 5.22 6.96 7.98
CA LYS A 317 6.50 7.69 7.93
C LYS A 317 7.26 7.51 6.61
N ILE A 318 6.60 7.03 5.55
CA ILE A 318 7.22 6.90 4.21
C ILE A 318 7.85 8.23 3.77
N LYS A 319 7.17 9.37 3.99
CA LYS A 319 7.71 10.69 3.63
C LYS A 319 9.05 10.99 4.31
N ARG A 320 9.19 10.71 5.60
CA ARG A 320 10.45 10.91 6.34
C ARG A 320 11.55 9.97 5.88
N SER A 321 11.19 8.75 5.49
CA SER A 321 12.15 7.83 4.86
C SER A 321 12.63 8.36 3.50
N LEU A 322 11.74 8.97 2.71
CA LEU A 322 12.10 9.63 1.45
C LEU A 322 12.98 10.85 1.67
N ASP A 323 12.76 11.65 2.72
CA ASP A 323 13.63 12.76 3.10
C ASP A 323 15.07 12.27 3.40
N ILE A 324 15.23 11.11 4.04
CA ILE A 324 16.55 10.46 4.24
C ILE A 324 17.16 10.06 2.90
N ILE A 325 16.41 9.40 2.02
CA ILE A 325 16.90 8.96 0.71
C ILE A 325 17.43 10.16 -0.08
N ILE A 326 16.67 11.25 -0.12
CA ILE A 326 17.06 12.51 -0.80
C ILE A 326 18.28 13.15 -0.13
N ALA A 327 18.32 13.20 1.21
CA ALA A 327 19.43 13.78 1.95
C ALA A 327 20.73 12.97 1.85
N ASN A 328 20.63 11.68 1.55
CA ASN A 328 21.78 10.78 1.48
C ASN A 328 22.77 11.14 0.36
N LYS A 329 22.27 11.48 -0.81
CA LYS A 329 23.12 11.86 -1.97
C LYS A 329 24.24 10.86 -2.24
N GLY A 330 23.96 9.57 -2.12
CA GLY A 330 24.92 8.50 -2.37
C GLY A 330 26.05 8.33 -1.32
N ARG A 331 25.98 9.00 -0.16
CA ARG A 331 27.02 8.93 0.88
C ARG A 331 27.06 7.60 1.61
N LEU A 332 25.90 6.99 1.82
CA LEU A 332 25.72 5.71 2.51
C LEU A 332 25.00 4.72 1.60
N SER A 333 25.33 3.44 1.72
CA SER A 333 24.55 2.36 1.11
C SER A 333 23.18 2.30 1.76
N LEU A 334 22.11 2.43 0.97
CA LEU A 334 20.73 2.43 1.50
C LEU A 334 20.11 1.04 1.42
N MET A 335 19.51 0.62 2.52
CA MET A 335 18.72 -0.60 2.61
C MET A 335 17.40 -0.30 3.32
N ALA A 336 16.33 -1.03 2.98
CA ALA A 336 15.06 -0.82 3.63
C ALA A 336 14.20 -2.08 3.69
N ASN A 337 13.22 -2.05 4.61
CA ASN A 337 12.16 -3.05 4.68
C ASN A 337 11.17 -2.90 3.50
N SER A 338 10.29 -3.89 3.32
CA SER A 338 9.30 -3.96 2.25
C SER A 338 8.30 -2.80 2.24
N THR A 339 8.20 -2.03 3.32
CA THR A 339 7.32 -0.84 3.39
C THR A 339 7.65 0.17 2.29
N LEU A 340 8.94 0.35 1.98
CA LEU A 340 9.39 1.27 0.93
C LEU A 340 9.29 0.70 -0.50
N TYR A 341 8.83 -0.54 -0.68
CA TYR A 341 8.49 -1.04 -2.02
C TYR A 341 7.12 -0.46 -2.46
N THR A 342 7.12 0.80 -2.81
CA THR A 342 5.94 1.55 -3.25
C THR A 342 6.28 2.43 -4.45
N ILE A 343 5.26 2.83 -5.21
CA ILE A 343 5.40 3.79 -6.31
C ILE A 343 5.93 5.16 -5.82
N ASP A 344 5.62 5.52 -4.58
CA ASP A 344 6.06 6.79 -3.99
C ASP A 344 7.59 6.83 -3.82
N THR A 345 8.22 5.70 -3.52
CA THR A 345 9.69 5.60 -3.45
C THR A 345 10.34 5.92 -4.79
N LEU A 346 9.80 5.39 -5.89
CA LEU A 346 10.31 5.69 -7.23
C LEU A 346 9.99 7.13 -7.65
N LYS A 347 8.77 7.59 -7.37
CA LYS A 347 8.29 8.90 -7.81
C LYS A 347 9.00 10.07 -7.13
N PHE A 348 9.26 9.95 -5.83
CA PHE A 348 9.83 11.03 -5.02
C PHE A 348 11.32 10.82 -4.73
N GLY A 349 11.78 9.58 -4.61
CA GLY A 349 13.20 9.27 -4.44
C GLY A 349 14.02 9.45 -5.72
N GLN A 350 13.40 9.22 -6.89
CA GLN A 350 14.02 9.40 -8.21
C GLN A 350 15.45 8.80 -8.29
N SER A 351 16.43 9.57 -8.78
CA SER A 351 17.83 9.15 -8.86
C SER A 351 18.45 8.80 -7.51
N GLU A 352 18.00 9.43 -6.42
CA GLU A 352 18.55 9.20 -5.08
C GLU A 352 18.14 7.84 -4.49
N ALA A 353 17.08 7.23 -5.02
CA ALA A 353 16.68 5.88 -4.65
C ALA A 353 17.39 4.78 -5.45
N LEU A 354 18.17 5.13 -6.48
CA LEU A 354 18.90 4.14 -7.27
C LEU A 354 19.97 3.43 -6.42
N GLY A 355 20.03 2.11 -6.55
CA GLY A 355 20.94 1.28 -5.78
C GLY A 355 20.48 0.97 -4.35
N MET A 356 19.34 1.50 -3.90
CA MET A 356 18.75 1.08 -2.62
C MET A 356 18.28 -0.38 -2.70
N VAL A 357 18.61 -1.15 -1.68
CA VAL A 357 18.22 -2.57 -1.59
C VAL A 357 17.01 -2.73 -0.68
N LEU A 358 16.01 -3.45 -1.14
CA LEU A 358 14.78 -3.74 -0.41
C LEU A 358 14.65 -5.24 -0.16
N ALA A 359 14.35 -5.63 1.07
CA ALA A 359 13.85 -6.97 1.33
C ALA A 359 12.32 -6.98 1.05
N ALA A 360 11.92 -7.67 0.00
CA ALA A 360 10.52 -7.75 -0.41
C ALA A 360 9.99 -9.19 -0.24
N PRO A 361 8.77 -9.38 0.28
CA PRO A 361 8.21 -10.71 0.51
C PRO A 361 7.80 -11.43 -0.77
N TRP A 362 7.69 -10.69 -1.88
CA TRP A 362 7.36 -11.22 -3.19
C TRP A 362 7.79 -10.25 -4.30
N HIS A 363 8.19 -10.81 -5.46
CA HIS A 363 8.48 -10.07 -6.68
C HIS A 363 7.94 -10.85 -7.89
N PRO A 364 7.43 -10.19 -8.95
CA PRO A 364 6.86 -10.87 -10.11
C PRO A 364 7.81 -11.84 -10.83
N GLU A 365 9.11 -11.62 -10.70
CA GLU A 365 10.16 -12.44 -11.32
C GLU A 365 10.78 -13.47 -10.36
N ALA A 366 10.34 -13.51 -9.07
CA ALA A 366 10.98 -14.36 -8.07
C ALA A 366 10.68 -15.85 -8.25
N ILE A 367 9.55 -16.19 -8.86
CA ILE A 367 9.11 -17.59 -9.05
C ILE A 367 8.91 -17.82 -10.55
N PRO A 368 9.79 -18.61 -11.18
CA PRO A 368 9.66 -18.98 -12.58
C PRO A 368 8.27 -19.64 -12.85
N ASP A 369 7.70 -19.33 -14.00
CA ASP A 369 6.43 -19.88 -14.48
C ASP A 369 5.20 -19.60 -13.59
N ASN A 370 5.28 -18.72 -12.62
CA ASN A 370 4.15 -18.29 -11.83
C ASN A 370 3.11 -17.57 -12.73
N PRO A 371 1.87 -18.09 -12.84
CA PRO A 371 0.85 -17.50 -13.72
C PRO A 371 0.29 -16.18 -13.18
N PHE A 372 0.40 -15.90 -11.87
CA PHE A 372 -0.21 -14.75 -11.22
C PHE A 372 0.26 -13.41 -11.82
N PRO A 373 1.57 -13.10 -12.01
CA PRO A 373 2.00 -11.83 -12.59
C PRO A 373 1.44 -11.60 -13.99
N LYS A 374 1.42 -12.63 -14.84
CA LYS A 374 0.86 -12.58 -16.19
C LYS A 374 -0.65 -12.30 -16.18
N ASN A 375 -1.38 -12.93 -15.28
CA ASN A 375 -2.81 -12.72 -15.13
C ASN A 375 -3.09 -11.33 -14.55
N ALA A 376 -2.36 -10.89 -13.52
CA ALA A 376 -2.47 -9.56 -12.95
C ALA A 376 -2.29 -8.45 -14.01
N ARG A 377 -1.32 -8.58 -14.92
CA ARG A 377 -1.15 -7.63 -16.04
C ARG A 377 -2.40 -7.55 -16.93
N LYS A 378 -3.14 -8.65 -17.13
CA LYS A 378 -4.40 -8.64 -17.89
C LYS A 378 -5.50 -7.87 -17.16
N TYR A 379 -5.56 -7.94 -15.82
CA TYR A 379 -6.53 -7.18 -15.03
C TYR A 379 -6.16 -5.70 -14.92
N TRP A 380 -4.90 -5.39 -14.64
CA TRP A 380 -4.50 -4.08 -14.15
C TRP A 380 -3.77 -3.22 -15.18
N GLY A 381 -3.37 -3.80 -16.32
CA GLY A 381 -2.64 -3.12 -17.39
C GLY A 381 -1.17 -2.85 -17.06
N GLY A 382 -0.63 -3.45 -16.00
CA GLY A 382 0.76 -3.32 -15.57
C GLY A 382 1.08 -4.31 -14.46
N ASP A 383 2.33 -4.28 -13.99
CA ASP A 383 2.75 -5.12 -12.88
C ASP A 383 2.12 -4.67 -11.56
N VAL A 384 1.90 -5.65 -10.70
CA VAL A 384 1.46 -5.43 -9.33
C VAL A 384 2.62 -5.70 -8.37
N ASN A 385 2.54 -5.15 -7.17
CA ASN A 385 3.55 -5.38 -6.16
C ASN A 385 3.14 -6.53 -5.20
N TRP A 386 4.00 -6.79 -4.22
CA TRP A 386 3.82 -7.85 -3.24
C TRP A 386 2.49 -7.76 -2.45
N ARG A 387 1.95 -6.54 -2.23
CA ARG A 387 0.68 -6.36 -1.51
C ARG A 387 -0.50 -6.96 -2.27
N SER A 388 -0.51 -6.78 -3.60
CA SER A 388 -1.53 -7.39 -4.45
C SER A 388 -1.40 -8.92 -4.49
N ALA A 389 -0.16 -9.42 -4.60
CA ALA A 389 0.08 -10.87 -4.60
C ALA A 389 -0.36 -11.52 -3.28
N LEU A 390 0.06 -10.97 -2.15
CA LEU A 390 -0.28 -11.56 -0.85
C LEU A 390 -1.75 -11.35 -0.44
N ALA A 391 -2.42 -10.30 -0.94
CA ALA A 391 -3.87 -10.13 -0.77
C ALA A 391 -4.66 -11.12 -1.65
N TYR A 392 -4.16 -11.42 -2.85
CA TYR A 392 -4.67 -12.51 -3.67
C TYR A 392 -4.54 -13.85 -2.94
N ASP A 393 -3.36 -14.16 -2.40
CA ASP A 393 -3.11 -15.39 -1.66
C ASP A 393 -3.98 -15.50 -0.39
N ALA A 394 -4.18 -14.40 0.34
CA ALA A 394 -5.07 -14.35 1.51
C ALA A 394 -6.51 -14.67 1.11
N THR A 395 -6.97 -14.13 -0.01
CA THR A 395 -8.32 -14.40 -0.54
C THR A 395 -8.45 -15.84 -1.03
N GLN A 396 -7.43 -16.36 -1.73
CA GLN A 396 -7.41 -17.77 -2.17
C GLN A 396 -7.39 -18.75 -0.99
N ALA A 397 -6.67 -18.43 0.10
CA ALA A 397 -6.68 -19.23 1.31
C ALA A 397 -8.10 -19.31 1.94
N ILE A 398 -8.81 -18.17 1.99
CA ILE A 398 -10.22 -18.12 2.43
C ILE A 398 -11.10 -18.95 1.49
N ILE A 399 -10.96 -18.78 0.16
CA ILE A 399 -11.72 -19.57 -0.84
C ILE A 399 -11.48 -21.07 -0.66
N ALA A 400 -10.23 -21.48 -0.40
CA ALA A 400 -9.90 -22.87 -0.16
C ALA A 400 -10.51 -23.42 1.14
N GLY A 401 -10.54 -22.60 2.20
CA GLY A 401 -11.16 -22.99 3.47
C GLY A 401 -12.69 -23.02 3.45
N LEU A 402 -13.33 -22.38 2.47
CA LEU A 402 -14.78 -22.38 2.28
C LEU A 402 -15.27 -23.48 1.32
N LYS A 403 -14.38 -24.18 0.62
CA LYS A 403 -14.66 -25.38 -0.20
C LYS A 403 -14.86 -26.61 0.66
#